data_5e8062bcd60f9e4ef2f769218f0630fe
#
_entry.id   5e8062bcd60f9e4ef2f769218f0630fe
#
_cell.length_a   1.000
_cell.length_b   1.000
_cell.length_c   1.000
_cell.angle_alpha   90.00
_cell.angle_beta   90.00
_cell.angle_gamma   90.00
#
_symmetry.space_group_name_H-M   'P 1'
#
loop_
_entity.id
_entity.type
_entity.pdbx_description
1 polymer ?
#
loop_
_entity_poly.entity_id
_entity_poly.type
_entity_poly.pdbx_seq_one_letter_code
_entity_poly.pdbx_strand_id
1 'polypeptide(L)'
;MVKRAITYGLFLSFALLSVSPLAAQKRESWQKLERNGQGYGYDHVIAEDLANGNIKYEIYQTIKTDIAGFNPQDIVQKGHYIVDKNMKPVAFDLYIKRKFRETHIHGEKKKGILVVIRQVNSEKIQTEEIPFDDVYFEVVLGNVISQNRDRGSFSLRVYNPVEGKINDYDVEVIPDDKGSIIAKVKERITMIFTIDKQGLVKQIKFVELNSRSYVTTAKNARNIDYLNTADGLTLTVLCKPPFPNVWDIAKAQVSIKWKGIPFDQFRFTDNRQKAIEKVLSGDEYEAVLEINRPLPPNSHASFPIHDERFAPFLEDSEFIKPSDPAIRKLAREIIRDEKDPLAYMKKILLWVYDNIGAEYIAETLSGPEVLRRKKGKCVEYSTLFASLARAAGIPTRIAFGEALNGKNWVGHMWCEVWLGEWIAVDAAAGILIDGPSHIKFIDSTTVMGTQKIRWKLVDNLDIEILTFQK
;
A
#
# COMPACT_ATOMS: atom_id res chain seq x y z
N MET A 1 -12.73 -4.69 -10.18
CA MET A 1 -13.02 -3.24 -10.19
C MET A 1 -12.62 -2.53 -8.91
N VAL A 2 -12.90 -3.04 -7.72
CA VAL A 2 -12.50 -2.47 -6.42
C VAL A 2 -10.97 -2.34 -6.24
N LYS A 3 -10.19 -3.18 -6.91
CA LYS A 3 -8.72 -3.33 -6.77
C LYS A 3 -7.86 -2.13 -7.21
N ARG A 4 -8.37 -1.25 -8.10
CA ARG A 4 -7.68 -0.03 -8.55
C ARG A 4 -8.06 1.21 -7.72
N ALA A 5 -9.18 1.16 -7.01
CA ALA A 5 -9.73 2.28 -6.27
C ALA A 5 -8.87 2.71 -5.05
N ILE A 6 -8.17 1.77 -4.40
CA ILE A 6 -7.36 2.08 -3.20
C ILE A 6 -6.12 2.91 -3.53
N THR A 7 -5.49 2.68 -4.69
CA THR A 7 -4.37 3.51 -5.14
C THR A 7 -4.82 4.92 -5.53
N TYR A 8 -6.07 5.09 -5.97
CA TYR A 8 -6.63 6.36 -6.44
C TYR A 8 -7.27 7.19 -5.33
N GLY A 9 -7.92 6.58 -4.35
CA GLY A 9 -8.50 7.30 -3.21
C GLY A 9 -7.47 7.93 -2.29
N LEU A 10 -6.21 7.57 -2.41
CA LEU A 10 -5.09 8.09 -1.62
C LEU A 10 -4.57 9.45 -2.11
N PHE A 11 -4.98 9.94 -3.29
CA PHE A 11 -4.43 11.17 -3.89
C PHE A 11 -5.47 12.23 -4.27
N LEU A 12 -6.72 12.03 -3.92
CA LEU A 12 -7.76 12.99 -4.22
C LEU A 12 -7.76 14.09 -3.15
N SER A 13 -6.93 15.13 -3.33
CA SER A 13 -7.01 16.36 -2.56
C SER A 13 -8.13 17.22 -3.12
N PHE A 14 -9.35 17.05 -2.59
CA PHE A 14 -10.44 17.93 -2.92
C PHE A 14 -10.43 19.13 -1.97
N ALA A 15 -10.15 20.33 -2.51
CA ALA A 15 -10.32 21.55 -1.73
C ALA A 15 -11.80 21.74 -1.39
N LEU A 16 -12.14 21.57 -0.11
CA LEU A 16 -13.47 21.86 0.42
C LEU A 16 -13.67 23.36 0.68
N LEU A 17 -13.01 24.22 -0.11
CA LEU A 17 -13.16 25.67 -0.04
C LEU A 17 -13.95 26.15 -1.25
N SER A 18 -15.17 26.58 -1.04
CA SER A 18 -15.88 27.37 -2.05
C SER A 18 -15.46 28.83 -1.94
N VAL A 19 -15.36 29.50 -3.07
CA VAL A 19 -15.05 30.91 -3.17
C VAL A 19 -16.34 31.71 -3.03
N SER A 20 -16.52 32.42 -1.91
CA SER A 20 -17.49 33.53 -1.87
C SER A 20 -16.83 34.77 -2.53
N PRO A 21 -17.55 35.54 -3.38
CA PRO A 21 -16.97 36.64 -4.17
C PRO A 21 -16.78 37.93 -3.40
N LEU A 22 -16.36 37.93 -2.13
CA LEU A 22 -16.17 39.14 -1.34
C LEU A 22 -14.75 39.19 -0.74
N ALA A 23 -13.97 40.16 -1.24
CA ALA A 23 -12.72 40.72 -0.74
C ALA A 23 -11.51 39.73 -0.60
N ALA A 24 -10.33 40.14 -1.04
CA ALA A 24 -9.06 39.47 -0.92
C ALA A 24 -8.84 38.88 0.48
N GLN A 25 -9.27 37.63 0.70
CA GLN A 25 -9.18 36.94 1.99
C GLN A 25 -8.54 35.57 1.78
N LYS A 26 -7.52 35.32 2.58
CA LYS A 26 -6.96 34.00 2.77
C LYS A 26 -7.97 33.14 3.51
N ARG A 27 -8.38 32.03 2.91
CA ARG A 27 -9.38 31.08 3.44
C ARG A 27 -8.70 29.75 3.70
N GLU A 28 -9.00 29.15 4.82
CA GLU A 28 -8.33 27.93 5.29
C GLU A 28 -9.36 26.87 5.63
N SER A 29 -9.06 25.62 5.30
CA SER A 29 -9.88 24.46 5.64
C SER A 29 -9.01 23.29 6.08
N TRP A 30 -9.45 22.64 7.14
CA TRP A 30 -8.90 21.38 7.62
C TRP A 30 -9.91 20.27 7.40
N GLN A 31 -9.47 19.18 6.81
CA GLN A 31 -10.29 18.02 6.49
C GLN A 31 -9.65 16.78 7.08
N LYS A 32 -10.48 15.85 7.54
CA LYS A 32 -10.04 14.54 8.01
C LYS A 32 -10.51 13.46 7.06
N LEU A 33 -9.59 12.58 6.67
CA LEU A 33 -9.88 11.36 5.94
C LEU A 33 -10.09 10.23 6.94
N GLU A 34 -11.22 9.53 6.81
CA GLU A 34 -11.64 8.50 7.75
C GLU A 34 -12.21 7.29 7.02
N ARG A 35 -11.89 6.10 7.52
CA ARG A 35 -12.46 4.82 7.08
C ARG A 35 -12.85 4.00 8.29
N ASN A 36 -14.10 3.52 8.33
CA ASN A 36 -14.63 2.72 9.46
C ASN A 36 -14.42 3.39 10.84
N GLY A 37 -14.53 4.71 10.95
CA GLY A 37 -14.30 5.44 12.19
C GLY A 37 -12.84 5.72 12.54
N GLN A 38 -11.88 5.17 11.78
CA GLN A 38 -10.45 5.42 11.95
C GLN A 38 -9.98 6.53 11.01
N GLY A 39 -9.45 7.62 11.58
CA GLY A 39 -8.78 8.66 10.81
C GLY A 39 -7.42 8.19 10.32
N TYR A 40 -7.16 8.30 9.01
CA TYR A 40 -5.91 7.86 8.39
C TYR A 40 -5.19 8.95 7.61
N GLY A 41 -5.81 10.10 7.43
CA GLY A 41 -5.19 11.20 6.73
C GLY A 41 -5.90 12.52 7.02
N TYR A 42 -5.26 13.59 6.59
CA TYR A 42 -5.85 14.92 6.60
C TYR A 42 -5.38 15.76 5.43
N ASP A 43 -6.21 16.72 5.04
CA ASP A 43 -5.90 17.79 4.12
C ASP A 43 -5.96 19.12 4.87
N HIS A 44 -4.97 19.97 4.62
CA HIS A 44 -4.97 21.37 4.99
C HIS A 44 -4.87 22.17 3.69
N VAL A 45 -5.92 22.91 3.39
CA VAL A 45 -6.03 23.69 2.16
C VAL A 45 -6.19 25.16 2.48
N ILE A 46 -5.41 25.98 1.78
CA ILE A 46 -5.47 27.44 1.88
C ILE A 46 -5.75 27.98 0.48
N ALA A 47 -6.81 28.78 0.34
CA ALA A 47 -7.11 29.51 -0.88
C ALA A 47 -6.83 31.00 -0.69
N GLU A 48 -6.17 31.60 -1.68
CA GLU A 48 -5.77 33.00 -1.68
C GLU A 48 -6.09 33.62 -3.05
N ASP A 49 -6.79 34.77 -3.05
CA ASP A 49 -7.04 35.53 -4.24
C ASP A 49 -5.80 36.37 -4.59
N LEU A 50 -5.26 36.18 -5.79
CA LEU A 50 -4.06 36.88 -6.24
C LEU A 50 -4.41 38.23 -6.89
N ALA A 51 -3.50 39.18 -6.87
CA ALA A 51 -3.69 40.53 -7.43
C ALA A 51 -4.04 40.54 -8.94
N ASN A 52 -3.69 39.48 -9.68
CA ASN A 52 -4.01 39.35 -11.11
C ASN A 52 -5.38 38.72 -11.37
N GLY A 53 -6.20 38.49 -10.34
CA GLY A 53 -7.54 37.89 -10.41
C GLY A 53 -7.53 36.34 -10.47
N ASN A 54 -6.38 35.71 -10.39
CA ASN A 54 -6.28 34.26 -10.23
C ASN A 54 -6.49 33.85 -8.77
N ILE A 55 -6.72 32.55 -8.54
CA ILE A 55 -6.85 31.99 -7.21
C ILE A 55 -5.76 30.94 -7.05
N LYS A 56 -5.00 31.04 -5.94
CA LYS A 56 -4.00 30.05 -5.53
C LYS A 56 -4.57 29.15 -4.46
N TYR A 57 -4.50 27.86 -4.66
CA TYR A 57 -4.79 26.83 -3.66
C TYR A 57 -3.48 26.20 -3.20
N GLU A 58 -3.08 26.42 -1.96
CA GLU A 58 -2.00 25.68 -1.31
C GLU A 58 -2.56 24.43 -0.65
N ILE A 59 -1.95 23.29 -0.86
CA ILE A 59 -2.37 22.01 -0.29
C ILE A 59 -1.26 21.38 0.52
N TYR A 60 -1.63 20.83 1.68
CA TYR A 60 -0.78 20.02 2.54
C TYR A 60 -1.59 18.79 2.93
N GLN A 61 -1.26 17.65 2.33
CA GLN A 61 -1.92 16.39 2.63
C GLN A 61 -0.93 15.47 3.35
N THR A 62 -1.42 14.78 4.37
CA THR A 62 -0.72 13.66 5.00
C THR A 62 -1.67 12.47 5.05
N ILE A 63 -1.21 11.33 4.56
CA ILE A 63 -1.94 10.07 4.62
C ILE A 63 -1.02 9.03 5.26
N LYS A 64 -1.53 8.34 6.27
CA LYS A 64 -0.86 7.21 6.91
C LYS A 64 -1.48 5.92 6.43
N THR A 65 -0.71 5.15 5.70
CA THR A 65 -1.16 3.83 5.22
C THR A 65 -0.21 2.75 5.71
N ASP A 66 -0.77 1.61 5.99
CA ASP A 66 0.01 0.42 6.22
C ASP A 66 -0.48 -0.66 5.25
N ILE A 67 0.30 -0.91 4.21
CA ILE A 67 -0.08 -1.88 3.18
C ILE A 67 0.17 -3.28 3.75
N ALA A 68 -0.93 -3.98 4.00
CA ALA A 68 -0.96 -5.32 4.59
C ALA A 68 -0.25 -5.43 5.96
N GLY A 69 -0.09 -4.31 6.68
CA GLY A 69 0.41 -4.30 8.06
C GLY A 69 1.91 -4.43 8.24
N PHE A 70 2.66 -4.40 7.16
CA PHE A 70 4.11 -4.63 7.19
C PHE A 70 4.92 -3.45 6.67
N ASN A 71 4.24 -2.46 6.14
CA ASN A 71 4.93 -1.35 5.52
C ASN A 71 4.21 -0.04 5.81
N PRO A 72 4.30 0.46 7.06
CA PRO A 72 3.74 1.75 7.41
C PRO A 72 4.42 2.84 6.57
N GLN A 73 3.62 3.65 5.91
CA GLN A 73 4.08 4.74 5.06
C GLN A 73 3.35 6.02 5.38
N ASP A 74 4.13 7.07 5.57
CA ASP A 74 3.62 8.43 5.52
C ASP A 74 3.72 8.91 4.06
N ILE A 75 2.56 9.21 3.48
CA ILE A 75 2.47 9.86 2.19
C ILE A 75 2.22 11.32 2.45
N VAL A 76 3.17 12.16 2.06
CA VAL A 76 3.07 13.61 2.21
C VAL A 76 3.02 14.23 0.83
N GLN A 77 1.96 15.00 0.59
CA GLN A 77 1.83 15.84 -0.60
C GLN A 77 1.76 17.29 -0.16
N LYS A 78 2.54 18.14 -0.80
CA LYS A 78 2.49 19.59 -0.62
C LYS A 78 2.67 20.28 -1.95
N GLY A 79 2.10 21.45 -2.10
CA GLY A 79 2.27 22.25 -3.29
C GLY A 79 1.13 23.23 -3.47
N HIS A 80 0.97 23.70 -4.69
CA HIS A 80 -0.09 24.64 -5.00
C HIS A 80 -0.66 24.44 -6.40
N TYR A 81 -1.89 24.88 -6.57
CA TYR A 81 -2.57 25.03 -7.87
C TYR A 81 -2.94 26.49 -8.05
N ILE A 82 -2.82 26.98 -9.29
CA ILE A 82 -3.30 28.30 -9.69
C ILE A 82 -4.40 28.11 -10.74
N VAL A 83 -5.55 28.73 -10.50
CA VAL A 83 -6.67 28.75 -11.44
C VAL A 83 -7.11 30.19 -11.70
N ASP A 84 -7.77 30.41 -12.82
CA ASP A 84 -8.38 31.71 -13.10
C ASP A 84 -9.73 31.88 -12.34
N LYS A 85 -10.35 33.04 -12.50
CA LYS A 85 -11.67 33.37 -11.90
C LYS A 85 -12.80 32.40 -12.30
N ASN A 86 -12.66 31.68 -13.40
CA ASN A 86 -13.60 30.67 -13.89
C ASN A 86 -13.21 29.25 -13.48
N MET A 87 -12.30 29.08 -12.50
CA MET A 87 -11.74 27.80 -12.05
C MET A 87 -10.96 27.03 -13.10
N LYS A 88 -10.56 27.69 -14.20
CA LYS A 88 -9.76 27.04 -15.24
C LYS A 88 -8.29 27.01 -14.85
N PRO A 89 -7.60 25.91 -15.11
CA PRO A 89 -6.19 25.73 -14.78
C PRO A 89 -5.26 26.75 -15.42
N VAL A 90 -4.32 27.27 -14.63
CA VAL A 90 -3.21 28.12 -15.05
C VAL A 90 -1.89 27.41 -14.86
N ALA A 91 -1.61 26.96 -13.64
CA ALA A 91 -0.37 26.26 -13.28
C ALA A 91 -0.55 25.41 -12.02
N PHE A 92 0.38 24.51 -11.78
CA PHE A 92 0.53 23.82 -10.51
C PHE A 92 1.99 23.44 -10.25
N ASP A 93 2.30 23.24 -8.97
CA ASP A 93 3.58 22.70 -8.52
C ASP A 93 3.34 21.81 -7.32
N LEU A 94 3.75 20.55 -7.43
CA LEU A 94 3.50 19.52 -6.42
C LEU A 94 4.78 18.78 -6.05
N TYR A 95 4.95 18.56 -4.77
CA TYR A 95 5.93 17.67 -4.19
C TYR A 95 5.23 16.56 -3.43
N ILE A 96 5.55 15.31 -3.77
CA ILE A 96 4.99 14.11 -3.17
C ILE A 96 6.14 13.28 -2.62
N LYS A 97 6.08 12.98 -1.34
CA LYS A 97 7.02 12.09 -0.67
C LYS A 97 6.34 10.83 -0.18
N ARG A 98 6.90 9.69 -0.57
CA ARG A 98 6.52 8.36 -0.09
C ARG A 98 7.79 7.62 0.25
N LYS A 99 7.98 7.24 1.51
CA LYS A 99 9.16 6.46 1.93
C LYS A 99 10.46 6.97 1.27
N PHE A 100 10.98 6.29 0.27
CA PHE A 100 12.21 6.64 -0.45
C PHE A 100 11.96 7.29 -1.82
N ARG A 101 10.70 7.54 -2.18
CA ARG A 101 10.33 8.13 -3.46
C ARG A 101 9.84 9.54 -3.27
N GLU A 102 10.57 10.46 -3.85
CA GLU A 102 10.20 11.87 -3.95
C GLU A 102 9.84 12.17 -5.41
N THR A 103 8.71 12.82 -5.61
CA THR A 103 8.23 13.18 -6.95
C THR A 103 7.91 14.65 -6.97
N HIS A 104 8.55 15.38 -7.89
CA HIS A 104 8.23 16.75 -8.21
C HIS A 104 7.46 16.77 -9.53
N ILE A 105 6.33 17.50 -9.57
CA ILE A 105 5.50 17.65 -10.74
C ILE A 105 5.16 19.14 -10.89
N HIS A 106 5.66 19.73 -11.93
CA HIS A 106 5.34 21.11 -12.30
C HIS A 106 4.53 21.13 -13.57
N GLY A 107 3.49 21.95 -13.64
CA GLY A 107 2.67 22.11 -14.84
C GLY A 107 2.29 23.56 -15.09
N GLU A 108 2.41 24.02 -16.34
CA GLU A 108 2.04 25.36 -16.77
C GLU A 108 1.23 25.30 -18.06
N LYS A 109 0.09 25.98 -18.11
CA LYS A 109 -0.74 26.07 -19.33
C LYS A 109 -0.25 27.18 -20.24
N LYS A 110 0.06 26.82 -21.48
CA LYS A 110 0.49 27.75 -22.55
C LYS A 110 -0.30 27.47 -23.84
N LYS A 111 -1.07 28.44 -24.33
CA LYS A 111 -1.80 28.36 -25.60
C LYS A 111 -2.62 27.07 -25.78
N GLY A 112 -3.40 26.68 -24.77
CA GLY A 112 -4.24 25.48 -24.84
C GLY A 112 -3.53 24.13 -24.57
N ILE A 113 -2.23 24.16 -24.28
CA ILE A 113 -1.42 22.99 -23.93
C ILE A 113 -0.96 23.12 -22.49
N LEU A 114 -1.06 22.06 -21.72
CA LEU A 114 -0.43 21.94 -20.41
C LEU A 114 0.93 21.27 -20.60
N VAL A 115 1.99 22.00 -20.31
CA VAL A 115 3.36 21.45 -20.30
C VAL A 115 3.64 20.94 -18.88
N VAL A 116 3.86 19.65 -18.74
CA VAL A 116 4.11 18.99 -17.45
C VAL A 116 5.55 18.50 -17.40
N ILE A 117 6.24 18.87 -16.35
CA ILE A 117 7.59 18.42 -16.02
C ILE A 117 7.51 17.53 -14.79
N ARG A 118 8.00 16.31 -14.90
CA ARG A 118 8.01 15.33 -13.79
C ARG A 118 9.43 14.86 -13.51
N GLN A 119 9.82 14.88 -12.26
CA GLN A 119 11.06 14.31 -11.77
C GLN A 119 10.80 13.38 -10.58
N VAL A 120 11.35 12.18 -10.64
CA VAL A 120 11.27 11.18 -9.57
C VAL A 120 12.67 10.95 -9.02
N ASN A 121 12.90 11.23 -7.73
CA ASN A 121 14.21 11.19 -7.11
C ASN A 121 15.24 11.96 -7.97
N SER A 122 16.39 11.33 -8.27
CA SER A 122 17.45 11.86 -9.16
C SER A 122 17.35 11.33 -10.59
N GLU A 123 16.19 10.77 -10.98
CA GLU A 123 16.01 10.23 -12.34
C GLU A 123 15.92 11.36 -13.39
N LYS A 124 16.04 10.96 -14.67
CA LYS A 124 15.92 11.90 -15.79
C LYS A 124 14.55 12.57 -15.79
N ILE A 125 14.56 13.89 -15.97
CA ILE A 125 13.35 14.70 -16.09
C ILE A 125 12.54 14.24 -17.30
N GLN A 126 11.25 14.04 -17.07
CA GLN A 126 10.26 13.74 -18.12
C GLN A 126 9.44 14.98 -18.39
N THR A 127 9.26 15.32 -19.67
CA THR A 127 8.40 16.43 -20.11
C THR A 127 7.30 15.87 -20.97
N GLU A 128 6.08 16.30 -20.73
CA GLU A 128 4.87 15.88 -21.45
C GLU A 128 4.05 17.10 -21.83
N GLU A 129 3.50 17.10 -23.04
CA GLU A 129 2.60 18.14 -23.55
C GLU A 129 1.21 17.53 -23.71
N ILE A 130 0.22 18.11 -23.03
CA ILE A 130 -1.14 17.60 -22.97
C ILE A 130 -2.10 18.66 -23.54
N PRO A 131 -2.91 18.34 -24.57
CA PRO A 131 -4.01 19.22 -24.99
C PRO A 131 -4.97 19.48 -23.82
N PHE A 132 -5.18 20.76 -23.48
CA PHE A 132 -5.78 21.14 -22.20
C PHE A 132 -6.91 22.15 -22.36
N ASP A 133 -7.90 21.82 -23.20
CA ASP A 133 -9.08 22.62 -23.42
C ASP A 133 -10.25 22.04 -22.60
N ASP A 134 -10.98 22.92 -21.91
CA ASP A 134 -12.13 22.61 -21.06
C ASP A 134 -11.87 21.52 -19.99
N VAL A 135 -10.70 21.59 -19.36
CA VAL A 135 -10.27 20.69 -18.29
C VAL A 135 -10.21 21.46 -16.98
N TYR A 136 -10.42 20.78 -15.85
CA TYR A 136 -10.30 21.34 -14.50
C TYR A 136 -9.22 20.58 -13.71
N PHE A 137 -8.72 21.20 -12.62
CA PHE A 137 -7.97 20.46 -11.61
C PHE A 137 -8.92 19.85 -10.57
N GLU A 138 -8.54 18.71 -9.99
CA GLU A 138 -9.33 18.06 -8.95
C GLU A 138 -9.60 18.98 -7.74
N VAL A 139 -8.65 19.83 -7.39
CA VAL A 139 -8.72 20.74 -6.25
C VAL A 139 -9.92 21.69 -6.30
N VAL A 140 -10.45 22.00 -7.48
CA VAL A 140 -11.60 22.89 -7.65
C VAL A 140 -12.92 22.17 -7.94
N LEU A 141 -12.95 20.85 -7.94
CA LEU A 141 -14.15 20.08 -8.33
C LEU A 141 -15.40 20.47 -7.53
N GLY A 142 -15.27 20.61 -6.21
CA GLY A 142 -16.37 21.04 -5.36
C GLY A 142 -16.93 22.43 -5.72
N ASN A 143 -16.05 23.36 -6.09
CA ASN A 143 -16.43 24.71 -6.53
C ASN A 143 -17.17 24.68 -7.86
N VAL A 144 -16.67 23.89 -8.83
CA VAL A 144 -17.29 23.74 -10.15
C VAL A 144 -18.66 23.09 -10.03
N ILE A 145 -18.81 22.07 -9.19
CA ILE A 145 -20.13 21.46 -8.90
C ILE A 145 -21.08 22.49 -8.28
N SER A 146 -20.62 23.25 -7.29
CA SER A 146 -21.42 24.27 -6.62
C SER A 146 -21.89 25.37 -7.59
N GLN A 147 -21.03 25.80 -8.52
CA GLN A 147 -21.40 26.79 -9.55
C GLN A 147 -22.40 26.25 -10.59
N ASN A 148 -22.50 24.93 -10.75
CA ASN A 148 -23.40 24.26 -11.68
C ASN A 148 -24.56 23.54 -10.97
N ARG A 149 -24.92 23.97 -9.75
CA ARG A 149 -25.88 23.32 -8.88
C ARG A 149 -27.27 23.14 -9.48
N ASP A 150 -27.68 23.98 -10.41
CA ASP A 150 -29.01 23.97 -11.01
C ASP A 150 -29.05 23.17 -12.34
N ARG A 151 -27.95 22.55 -12.76
CA ARG A 151 -27.87 21.86 -14.08
C ARG A 151 -28.42 20.42 -14.06
N GLY A 152 -28.69 19.85 -12.87
CA GLY A 152 -29.14 18.47 -12.72
C GLY A 152 -28.00 17.46 -13.01
N SER A 153 -27.65 17.26 -14.29
CA SER A 153 -26.57 16.37 -14.70
C SER A 153 -25.67 17.00 -15.73
N PHE A 154 -24.36 16.74 -15.62
CA PHE A 154 -23.34 17.20 -16.56
C PHE A 154 -22.06 16.39 -16.43
N SER A 155 -21.15 16.48 -17.42
CA SER A 155 -19.83 15.83 -17.35
C SER A 155 -18.73 16.87 -17.23
N LEU A 156 -17.62 16.51 -16.58
CA LEU A 156 -16.42 17.32 -16.40
C LEU A 156 -15.20 16.53 -16.81
N ARG A 157 -14.26 17.20 -17.45
CA ARG A 157 -12.92 16.68 -17.72
C ARG A 157 -11.97 17.18 -16.63
N VAL A 158 -11.34 16.27 -15.92
CA VAL A 158 -10.52 16.61 -14.74
C VAL A 158 -9.13 16.00 -14.88
N TYR A 159 -8.11 16.83 -14.76
CA TYR A 159 -6.71 16.39 -14.80
C TYR A 159 -6.23 16.01 -13.40
N ASN A 160 -5.68 14.80 -13.31
CA ASN A 160 -4.97 14.31 -12.13
C ASN A 160 -3.45 14.41 -12.36
N PRO A 161 -2.76 15.37 -11.72
CA PRO A 161 -1.32 15.55 -11.91
C PRO A 161 -0.47 14.34 -11.47
N VAL A 162 -0.93 13.60 -10.48
CA VAL A 162 -0.21 12.43 -9.95
C VAL A 162 -0.21 11.29 -10.96
N GLU A 163 -1.34 11.06 -11.62
CA GLU A 163 -1.49 10.06 -12.67
C GLU A 163 -0.98 10.53 -14.03
N GLY A 164 -0.94 11.84 -14.27
CA GLY A 164 -0.65 12.43 -15.57
C GLY A 164 -1.79 12.23 -16.58
N LYS A 165 -3.05 12.15 -16.14
CA LYS A 165 -4.19 11.82 -17.00
C LYS A 165 -5.37 12.76 -16.82
N ILE A 166 -6.11 12.94 -17.92
CA ILE A 166 -7.44 13.56 -17.90
C ILE A 166 -8.47 12.44 -17.79
N ASN A 167 -9.36 12.55 -16.82
CA ASN A 167 -10.45 11.60 -16.59
C ASN A 167 -11.79 12.33 -16.79
N ASP A 168 -12.80 11.60 -17.29
CA ASP A 168 -14.16 12.09 -17.43
C ASP A 168 -14.95 11.77 -16.16
N TYR A 169 -15.59 12.79 -15.60
CA TYR A 169 -16.40 12.72 -14.39
C TYR A 169 -17.86 13.03 -14.71
N ASP A 170 -18.75 12.06 -14.52
CA ASP A 170 -20.20 12.27 -14.63
C ASP A 170 -20.74 12.76 -13.29
N VAL A 171 -21.42 13.89 -13.31
CA VAL A 171 -21.96 14.57 -12.14
C VAL A 171 -23.47 14.58 -12.20
N GLU A 172 -24.11 14.11 -11.14
CA GLU A 172 -25.55 14.20 -10.90
C GLU A 172 -25.81 15.05 -9.65
N VAL A 173 -26.49 16.18 -9.79
CA VAL A 173 -26.77 17.10 -8.69
C VAL A 173 -28.20 16.95 -8.23
N ILE A 174 -28.39 16.69 -6.94
CA ILE A 174 -29.68 16.50 -6.29
C ILE A 174 -29.84 17.59 -5.23
N PRO A 175 -30.67 18.63 -5.46
CA PRO A 175 -30.94 19.65 -4.45
C PRO A 175 -31.74 19.06 -3.29
N ASP A 176 -31.51 19.57 -2.08
CA ASP A 176 -32.36 19.30 -0.93
C ASP A 176 -33.32 20.46 -0.65
N ASP A 177 -34.38 20.23 0.15
CA ASP A 177 -35.42 21.22 0.49
C ASP A 177 -34.88 22.40 1.33
N LYS A 178 -33.63 22.32 1.81
CA LYS A 178 -32.98 23.35 2.64
C LYS A 178 -31.96 24.19 1.87
N GLY A 179 -31.89 24.00 0.55
CA GLY A 179 -30.96 24.71 -0.34
C GLY A 179 -29.54 24.19 -0.34
N SER A 180 -29.26 23.04 0.31
CA SER A 180 -28.03 22.28 0.13
C SER A 180 -28.14 21.37 -1.11
N ILE A 181 -27.04 20.80 -1.56
CA ILE A 181 -27.04 19.83 -2.65
C ILE A 181 -26.25 18.58 -2.27
N ILE A 182 -26.68 17.47 -2.80
CA ILE A 182 -25.90 16.23 -2.88
C ILE A 182 -25.46 16.06 -4.33
N ALA A 183 -24.16 15.97 -4.58
CA ALA A 183 -23.66 15.70 -5.91
C ALA A 183 -23.03 14.31 -5.93
N LYS A 184 -23.57 13.44 -6.79
CA LYS A 184 -22.99 12.13 -7.07
C LYS A 184 -22.08 12.28 -8.27
N VAL A 185 -20.81 11.98 -8.06
CA VAL A 185 -19.75 12.10 -9.07
C VAL A 185 -19.23 10.71 -9.35
N LYS A 186 -19.28 10.28 -10.59
CA LYS A 186 -18.83 8.97 -11.03
C LYS A 186 -17.66 9.11 -11.99
N GLU A 187 -16.57 8.47 -11.65
CA GLU A 187 -15.42 8.20 -12.50
C GLU A 187 -15.15 6.67 -12.41
N ARG A 188 -14.07 6.24 -11.80
CA ARG A 188 -13.78 4.82 -11.50
C ARG A 188 -14.39 4.40 -10.17
N ILE A 189 -14.57 5.36 -9.28
CA ILE A 189 -15.27 5.23 -8.02
C ILE A 189 -16.39 6.25 -7.96
N THR A 190 -17.40 5.97 -7.14
CA THR A 190 -18.49 6.90 -6.87
C THR A 190 -18.14 7.77 -5.68
N MET A 191 -18.16 9.09 -5.89
CA MET A 191 -18.02 10.08 -4.84
C MET A 191 -19.35 10.79 -4.59
N ILE A 192 -19.71 10.99 -3.32
CA ILE A 192 -20.91 11.73 -2.93
C ILE A 192 -20.46 12.97 -2.18
N PHE A 193 -20.62 14.12 -2.81
CA PHE A 193 -20.38 15.43 -2.22
C PHE A 193 -21.61 15.91 -1.48
N THR A 194 -21.41 16.39 -0.25
CA THR A 194 -22.42 17.16 0.48
C THR A 194 -22.00 18.62 0.50
N ILE A 195 -22.76 19.48 -0.15
CA ILE A 195 -22.46 20.90 -0.34
C ILE A 195 -23.58 21.73 0.30
N ASP A 196 -23.24 22.66 1.19
CA ASP A 196 -24.24 23.48 1.88
C ASP A 196 -24.84 24.58 0.99
N LYS A 197 -25.80 25.34 1.54
CA LYS A 197 -26.46 26.44 0.83
C LYS A 197 -25.52 27.58 0.43
N GLN A 198 -24.37 27.72 1.11
CA GLN A 198 -23.34 28.69 0.78
C GLN A 198 -22.39 28.15 -0.32
N GLY A 199 -22.59 26.91 -0.77
CA GLY A 199 -21.73 26.27 -1.77
C GLY A 199 -20.48 25.65 -1.17
N LEU A 200 -20.38 25.51 0.17
CA LEU A 200 -19.23 24.89 0.85
C LEU A 200 -19.37 23.38 0.87
N VAL A 201 -18.39 22.66 0.38
CA VAL A 201 -18.34 21.21 0.53
C VAL A 201 -18.05 20.86 1.98
N LYS A 202 -18.94 20.11 2.61
CA LYS A 202 -18.82 19.66 4.01
C LYS A 202 -18.24 18.28 4.14
N GLN A 203 -18.56 17.42 3.18
CA GLN A 203 -18.13 16.02 3.19
C GLN A 203 -18.05 15.48 1.77
N ILE A 204 -17.12 14.55 1.56
CA ILE A 204 -17.07 13.67 0.39
C ILE A 204 -17.06 12.23 0.90
N LYS A 205 -17.99 11.42 0.44
CA LYS A 205 -17.99 9.97 0.64
C LYS A 205 -17.41 9.28 -0.58
N PHE A 206 -16.48 8.36 -0.37
CA PHE A 206 -15.91 7.47 -1.40
C PHE A 206 -16.57 6.10 -1.22
N VAL A 207 -17.57 5.80 -2.06
CA VAL A 207 -18.53 4.70 -1.81
C VAL A 207 -17.81 3.34 -1.79
N GLU A 208 -17.09 3.01 -2.85
CA GLU A 208 -16.41 1.71 -3.00
C GLU A 208 -15.24 1.53 -2.04
N LEU A 209 -14.74 2.62 -1.46
CA LEU A 209 -13.65 2.60 -0.48
C LEU A 209 -14.16 2.54 0.96
N ASN A 210 -15.47 2.67 1.17
CA ASN A 210 -16.06 2.85 2.50
C ASN A 210 -15.33 3.92 3.34
N SER A 211 -14.97 5.03 2.69
CA SER A 211 -14.17 6.11 3.25
C SER A 211 -14.86 7.45 3.07
N ARG A 212 -14.49 8.43 3.88
CA ARG A 212 -14.98 9.81 3.77
C ARG A 212 -13.89 10.83 4.08
N SER A 213 -14.02 12.01 3.47
CA SER A 213 -13.35 13.24 3.87
C SER A 213 -14.38 14.24 4.38
N TYR A 214 -14.10 14.92 5.47
CA TYR A 214 -15.02 15.91 6.03
C TYR A 214 -14.28 17.07 6.71
N VAL A 215 -14.90 18.25 6.67
CA VAL A 215 -14.36 19.46 7.29
C VAL A 215 -14.37 19.34 8.81
N THR A 216 -13.29 19.72 9.46
CA THR A 216 -13.11 19.64 10.90
C THR A 216 -12.10 20.67 11.43
N THR A 217 -11.76 20.62 12.71
CA THR A 217 -10.70 21.46 13.29
C THR A 217 -9.31 20.88 13.01
N ALA A 218 -8.28 21.73 12.99
CA ALA A 218 -6.89 21.31 12.83
C ALA A 218 -6.48 20.21 13.82
N LYS A 219 -6.91 20.34 15.08
CA LYS A 219 -6.64 19.33 16.13
C LYS A 219 -7.24 17.97 15.79
N ASN A 220 -8.51 17.94 15.37
CA ASN A 220 -9.18 16.67 15.03
C ASN A 220 -8.66 16.10 13.72
N ALA A 221 -8.37 16.94 12.71
CA ALA A 221 -7.80 16.50 11.43
C ALA A 221 -6.47 15.73 11.63
N ARG A 222 -5.58 16.27 12.46
CA ARG A 222 -4.25 15.68 12.75
C ARG A 222 -4.28 14.44 13.64
N ASN A 223 -5.43 14.13 14.26
CA ASN A 223 -5.58 12.90 15.04
C ASN A 223 -5.83 11.71 14.09
N ILE A 224 -4.76 11.20 13.52
CA ILE A 224 -4.75 10.11 12.53
C ILE A 224 -3.79 9.00 12.92
N ASP A 225 -4.09 7.79 12.46
CA ASP A 225 -3.26 6.61 12.63
C ASP A 225 -3.15 5.84 11.30
N TYR A 226 -2.25 4.85 11.23
CA TYR A 226 -2.07 4.07 10.02
C TYR A 226 -3.33 3.29 9.64
N LEU A 227 -3.85 3.56 8.43
CA LEU A 227 -4.91 2.76 7.86
C LEU A 227 -4.33 1.48 7.27
N ASN A 228 -4.72 0.36 7.81
CA ASN A 228 -4.47 -0.91 7.16
C ASN A 228 -5.25 -1.00 5.85
N THR A 229 -4.55 -1.04 4.73
CA THR A 229 -5.11 -1.14 3.38
C THR A 229 -5.15 -2.58 2.87
N ALA A 230 -5.03 -3.57 3.77
CA ALA A 230 -5.25 -4.97 3.39
C ALA A 230 -6.62 -5.11 2.73
N ASP A 231 -6.62 -5.56 1.50
CA ASP A 231 -7.83 -5.76 0.70
C ASP A 231 -8.78 -6.74 1.39
N GLY A 232 -10.08 -6.60 1.14
CA GLY A 232 -11.10 -7.56 1.58
C GLY A 232 -10.95 -8.98 1.02
N LEU A 233 -9.85 -9.28 0.32
CA LEU A 233 -9.39 -10.61 -0.09
C LEU A 233 -8.16 -11.06 0.71
N THR A 234 -7.69 -10.27 1.66
CA THR A 234 -6.61 -10.66 2.57
C THR A 234 -7.27 -11.45 3.70
N LEU A 235 -6.79 -12.66 3.91
CA LEU A 235 -7.16 -13.45 5.08
C LEU A 235 -6.81 -12.60 6.32
N THR A 236 -7.82 -12.21 7.08
CA THR A 236 -7.64 -11.32 8.24
C THR A 236 -8.39 -11.91 9.42
N VAL A 237 -7.67 -12.22 10.48
CA VAL A 237 -8.21 -12.79 11.71
C VAL A 237 -7.83 -11.90 12.89
N LEU A 238 -8.76 -11.60 13.78
CA LEU A 238 -8.49 -10.81 14.97
C LEU A 238 -7.56 -11.59 15.91
N CYS A 239 -6.46 -10.94 16.35
CA CYS A 239 -5.56 -11.48 17.36
C CYS A 239 -6.22 -11.46 18.74
N LYS A 240 -6.49 -12.63 19.32
CA LYS A 240 -7.20 -12.80 20.61
C LYS A 240 -6.44 -13.74 21.54
N PRO A 241 -6.10 -13.31 22.77
CA PRO A 241 -5.93 -11.92 23.17
C PRO A 241 -4.80 -11.23 22.40
N PRO A 242 -4.76 -9.89 22.30
CA PRO A 242 -3.68 -9.22 21.61
C PRO A 242 -2.37 -9.34 22.37
N PHE A 243 -1.24 -9.47 21.67
CA PHE A 243 0.08 -9.33 22.28
C PHE A 243 0.31 -7.89 22.77
N PRO A 244 0.91 -7.71 23.95
CA PRO A 244 1.27 -6.36 24.43
C PRO A 244 2.32 -5.70 23.51
N ASN A 245 3.36 -6.45 23.14
CA ASN A 245 4.35 -6.13 22.10
C ASN A 245 4.93 -7.46 21.61
N VAL A 246 4.64 -7.84 20.38
CA VAL A 246 5.06 -9.13 19.83
C VAL A 246 6.59 -9.28 19.74
N TRP A 247 7.31 -8.17 19.63
CA TRP A 247 8.77 -8.16 19.54
C TRP A 247 9.47 -8.51 20.86
N ASP A 248 8.76 -8.44 21.98
CA ASP A 248 9.27 -8.82 23.31
C ASP A 248 8.95 -10.30 23.66
N ILE A 249 8.20 -11.00 22.79
CA ILE A 249 7.75 -12.36 23.08
C ILE A 249 8.80 -13.37 22.66
N ALA A 250 9.31 -14.13 23.61
CA ALA A 250 10.28 -15.19 23.36
C ALA A 250 9.61 -16.51 22.99
N LYS A 251 8.44 -16.78 23.54
CA LYS A 251 7.69 -18.02 23.30
C LYS A 251 6.19 -17.75 23.29
N ALA A 252 5.44 -18.43 22.41
CA ALA A 252 3.98 -18.41 22.39
C ALA A 252 3.42 -19.80 22.07
N GLN A 253 2.22 -20.08 22.58
CA GLN A 253 1.37 -21.16 22.10
C GLN A 253 0.13 -20.56 21.46
N VAL A 254 -0.18 -21.00 20.24
CA VAL A 254 -1.25 -20.47 19.42
C VAL A 254 -2.11 -21.62 18.91
N SER A 255 -3.42 -21.55 19.16
CA SER A 255 -4.40 -22.45 18.54
C SER A 255 -4.81 -21.88 17.19
N ILE A 256 -4.85 -22.73 16.19
CA ILE A 256 -5.32 -22.44 14.84
C ILE A 256 -6.42 -23.41 14.50
N LYS A 257 -7.62 -22.91 14.13
CA LYS A 257 -8.79 -23.72 13.76
C LYS A 257 -9.18 -23.43 12.32
N TRP A 258 -9.52 -24.48 11.57
CA TRP A 258 -9.99 -24.36 10.19
C TRP A 258 -10.86 -25.56 9.81
N LYS A 259 -11.52 -25.52 8.61
CA LYS A 259 -12.38 -26.59 8.10
C LYS A 259 -11.91 -27.09 6.74
N GLY A 260 -12.16 -28.37 6.48
CA GLY A 260 -12.13 -28.98 5.15
C GLY A 260 -10.75 -29.09 4.48
N ILE A 261 -9.65 -28.80 5.20
CA ILE A 261 -8.28 -28.92 4.66
C ILE A 261 -7.50 -29.89 5.55
N PRO A 262 -7.10 -31.06 5.05
CA PRO A 262 -6.33 -32.03 5.82
C PRO A 262 -4.99 -31.49 6.33
N PHE A 263 -4.55 -31.98 7.49
CA PHE A 263 -3.27 -31.58 8.14
C PHE A 263 -2.05 -31.75 7.26
N ASP A 264 -2.03 -32.76 6.39
CA ASP A 264 -0.90 -33.07 5.51
C ASP A 264 -0.66 -32.02 4.41
N GLN A 265 -1.65 -31.17 4.16
CA GLN A 265 -1.49 -30.02 3.26
C GLN A 265 -0.74 -28.86 3.91
N PHE A 266 -0.56 -28.87 5.22
CA PHE A 266 0.19 -27.83 5.95
C PHE A 266 1.65 -28.26 6.20
N ARG A 267 2.51 -27.25 6.34
CA ARG A 267 3.92 -27.36 6.72
C ARG A 267 4.20 -26.45 7.90
N PHE A 268 3.56 -26.75 9.03
CA PHE A 268 3.65 -25.91 10.23
C PHE A 268 5.06 -25.87 10.85
N THR A 269 5.93 -26.84 10.57
CA THR A 269 7.22 -26.93 11.25
C THR A 269 8.30 -26.14 10.51
N ASP A 270 9.01 -25.30 11.24
CA ASP A 270 10.26 -24.63 10.86
C ASP A 270 11.20 -24.56 12.07
N ASN A 271 12.26 -23.75 12.02
CA ASN A 271 13.19 -23.58 13.15
C ASN A 271 12.61 -22.81 14.35
N ARG A 272 11.44 -22.15 14.16
CA ARG A 272 10.77 -21.33 15.18
C ARG A 272 9.52 -22.02 15.73
N GLN A 273 8.76 -22.73 14.88
CA GLN A 273 7.46 -23.27 15.23
C GLN A 273 7.32 -24.76 14.96
N LYS A 274 6.49 -25.41 15.77
CA LYS A 274 6.10 -26.81 15.59
C LYS A 274 4.66 -27.00 16.07
N ALA A 275 3.93 -27.89 15.39
CA ALA A 275 2.65 -28.36 15.90
C ALA A 275 2.90 -29.36 17.05
N ILE A 276 2.39 -29.02 18.25
CA ILE A 276 2.51 -29.86 19.45
C ILE A 276 1.24 -30.67 19.70
N GLU A 277 0.11 -30.21 19.18
CA GLU A 277 -1.19 -30.86 19.32
C GLU A 277 -1.98 -30.73 18.02
N LYS A 278 -2.76 -31.76 17.67
CA LYS A 278 -3.62 -31.78 16.48
C LYS A 278 -4.92 -32.47 16.84
N VAL A 279 -6.03 -31.81 16.58
CA VAL A 279 -7.37 -32.31 16.85
C VAL A 279 -8.19 -32.30 15.57
N LEU A 280 -9.00 -33.34 15.37
CA LEU A 280 -9.96 -33.47 14.27
C LEU A 280 -11.33 -33.81 14.86
N SER A 281 -12.34 -33.05 14.47
CA SER A 281 -13.75 -33.33 14.81
C SER A 281 -14.63 -33.10 13.58
N GLY A 282 -15.02 -34.17 12.92
CA GLY A 282 -15.71 -34.10 11.62
C GLY A 282 -14.79 -33.53 10.55
N ASP A 283 -15.14 -32.37 9.97
CA ASP A 283 -14.35 -31.59 9.01
C ASP A 283 -13.62 -30.39 9.64
N GLU A 284 -13.72 -30.24 10.96
CA GLU A 284 -13.05 -29.19 11.72
C GLU A 284 -11.69 -29.68 12.22
N TYR A 285 -10.67 -28.89 11.98
CA TYR A 285 -9.29 -29.16 12.35
C TYR A 285 -8.79 -28.10 13.33
N GLU A 286 -7.96 -28.51 14.27
CA GLU A 286 -7.24 -27.63 15.18
C GLU A 286 -5.78 -28.07 15.28
N ALA A 287 -4.88 -27.10 15.26
CA ALA A 287 -3.47 -27.30 15.60
C ALA A 287 -3.06 -26.32 16.67
N VAL A 288 -2.44 -26.82 17.74
CA VAL A 288 -1.74 -25.96 18.70
C VAL A 288 -0.28 -25.89 18.27
N LEU A 289 0.17 -24.70 17.96
CA LEU A 289 1.55 -24.42 17.58
C LEU A 289 2.31 -23.86 18.78
N GLU A 290 3.48 -24.41 19.03
CA GLU A 290 4.49 -23.78 19.87
C GLU A 290 5.45 -22.98 18.98
N ILE A 291 5.59 -21.70 19.25
CA ILE A 291 6.47 -20.78 18.51
C ILE A 291 7.49 -20.23 19.48
N ASN A 292 8.76 -20.43 19.19
CA ASN A 292 9.86 -19.98 20.02
C ASN A 292 10.74 -19.00 19.22
N ARG A 293 11.39 -18.08 19.92
CA ARG A 293 12.45 -17.26 19.32
C ARG A 293 13.67 -18.16 19.07
N PRO A 294 14.10 -18.35 17.83
CA PRO A 294 15.28 -19.15 17.55
C PRO A 294 16.55 -18.43 18.06
N LEU A 295 17.60 -19.17 18.26
CA LEU A 295 18.93 -18.59 18.45
C LEU A 295 19.33 -17.82 17.18
N PRO A 296 20.16 -16.77 17.30
CA PRO A 296 20.70 -16.09 16.12
C PRO A 296 21.34 -17.11 15.16
N PRO A 297 21.07 -17.02 13.86
CA PRO A 297 21.58 -17.98 12.91
C PRO A 297 23.10 -17.97 12.91
N ASN A 298 23.68 -19.14 13.12
CA ASN A 298 25.14 -19.33 13.07
C ASN A 298 25.43 -20.04 11.75
N SER A 299 25.70 -19.25 10.69
CA SER A 299 25.93 -19.82 9.37
C SER A 299 27.27 -20.53 9.27
N HIS A 300 27.26 -21.86 9.34
CA HIS A 300 28.39 -22.69 9.02
C HIS A 300 28.33 -23.27 7.60
N ALA A 301 27.36 -22.84 6.80
CA ALA A 301 27.23 -23.33 5.43
C ALA A 301 28.36 -22.77 4.54
N SER A 302 29.14 -23.64 3.94
CA SER A 302 30.05 -23.25 2.87
C SER A 302 29.25 -23.00 1.57
N PHE A 303 29.54 -21.93 0.87
CA PHE A 303 28.90 -21.54 -0.39
C PHE A 303 29.93 -21.60 -1.54
N PRO A 304 29.48 -21.92 -2.75
CA PRO A 304 28.14 -22.36 -3.14
C PRO A 304 27.77 -23.74 -2.61
N ILE A 305 26.47 -23.97 -2.37
CA ILE A 305 25.95 -25.27 -1.94
C ILE A 305 25.94 -26.21 -3.16
N HIS A 306 26.68 -27.32 -3.08
CA HIS A 306 26.77 -28.33 -4.14
C HIS A 306 25.87 -29.56 -3.92
N ASP A 307 24.97 -29.51 -2.92
CA ASP A 307 24.06 -30.61 -2.60
C ASP A 307 22.84 -30.57 -3.53
N GLU A 308 22.68 -31.63 -4.35
CA GLU A 308 21.59 -31.75 -5.32
C GLU A 308 20.19 -31.64 -4.70
N ARG A 309 20.03 -31.91 -3.42
CA ARG A 309 18.75 -31.73 -2.69
C ARG A 309 18.29 -30.29 -2.73
N PHE A 310 19.18 -29.34 -2.90
CA PHE A 310 18.85 -27.90 -2.96
C PHE A 310 18.65 -27.37 -4.38
N ALA A 311 18.86 -28.18 -5.43
CA ALA A 311 18.64 -27.72 -6.81
C ALA A 311 17.27 -27.07 -7.03
N PRO A 312 16.12 -27.63 -6.57
CA PRO A 312 14.80 -27.00 -6.76
C PRO A 312 14.65 -25.63 -6.08
N PHE A 313 15.50 -25.32 -5.10
CA PHE A 313 15.52 -24.07 -4.36
C PHE A 313 16.47 -23.02 -4.94
N LEU A 314 17.14 -23.35 -6.06
CA LEU A 314 18.06 -22.49 -6.79
C LEU A 314 17.60 -22.23 -8.23
N GLU A 315 16.65 -23.00 -8.74
CA GLU A 315 16.17 -22.95 -10.11
C GLU A 315 15.13 -21.85 -10.36
N ASP A 316 14.92 -21.59 -11.65
CA ASP A 316 13.85 -20.75 -12.16
C ASP A 316 12.47 -21.37 -11.87
N SER A 317 11.50 -20.53 -11.64
CA SER A 317 10.07 -20.89 -11.66
C SER A 317 9.28 -19.85 -12.45
N GLU A 318 7.96 -19.94 -12.43
CA GLU A 318 7.11 -19.01 -13.19
C GLU A 318 7.42 -17.53 -12.86
N PHE A 319 7.59 -17.18 -11.58
CA PHE A 319 7.81 -15.80 -11.13
C PHE A 319 9.24 -15.57 -10.57
N ILE A 320 9.89 -16.59 -10.06
CA ILE A 320 11.24 -16.47 -9.49
C ILE A 320 12.24 -16.76 -10.62
N LYS A 321 13.11 -15.81 -10.94
CA LYS A 321 13.98 -15.85 -12.12
C LYS A 321 15.45 -15.58 -11.79
N PRO A 322 16.14 -16.48 -11.07
CA PRO A 322 17.56 -16.33 -10.77
C PRO A 322 18.45 -16.33 -12.02
N SER A 323 18.03 -16.96 -13.12
CA SER A 323 18.79 -17.01 -14.37
C SER A 323 18.77 -15.70 -15.17
N ASP A 324 17.84 -14.78 -14.87
CA ASP A 324 17.70 -13.51 -15.59
C ASP A 324 18.99 -12.67 -15.49
N PRO A 325 19.50 -12.12 -16.62
CA PRO A 325 20.77 -11.39 -16.64
C PRO A 325 20.77 -10.14 -15.73
N ALA A 326 19.64 -9.41 -15.63
CA ALA A 326 19.53 -8.23 -14.77
C ALA A 326 19.52 -8.62 -13.28
N ILE A 327 18.85 -9.72 -12.93
CA ILE A 327 18.85 -10.29 -11.57
C ILE A 327 20.26 -10.73 -11.19
N ARG A 328 20.94 -11.50 -12.04
CA ARG A 328 22.34 -11.96 -11.79
C ARG A 328 23.30 -10.79 -11.64
N LYS A 329 23.18 -9.78 -12.49
CA LYS A 329 24.00 -8.57 -12.41
C LYS A 329 23.81 -7.87 -11.09
N LEU A 330 22.56 -7.61 -10.72
CA LEU A 330 22.22 -6.92 -9.48
C LEU A 330 22.66 -7.72 -8.24
N ALA A 331 22.44 -9.02 -8.21
CA ALA A 331 22.87 -9.88 -7.09
C ALA A 331 24.40 -9.75 -6.85
N ARG A 332 25.21 -9.79 -7.93
CA ARG A 332 26.66 -9.57 -7.84
C ARG A 332 27.02 -8.18 -7.35
N GLU A 333 26.32 -7.14 -7.82
CA GLU A 333 26.53 -5.75 -7.39
C GLU A 333 26.23 -5.52 -5.91
N ILE A 334 25.18 -6.18 -5.38
CA ILE A 334 24.81 -6.11 -3.97
C ILE A 334 25.84 -6.82 -3.10
N ILE A 335 26.26 -8.01 -3.49
CA ILE A 335 27.16 -8.87 -2.70
C ILE A 335 28.59 -8.33 -2.72
N ARG A 336 29.09 -7.96 -3.92
CA ARG A 336 30.50 -7.56 -4.16
C ARG A 336 31.47 -8.62 -3.65
N ASP A 337 32.37 -8.22 -2.76
CA ASP A 337 33.45 -9.05 -2.20
C ASP A 337 33.06 -9.76 -0.89
N GLU A 338 31.80 -9.71 -0.50
CA GLU A 338 31.32 -10.37 0.70
C GLU A 338 31.46 -11.89 0.57
N LYS A 339 31.82 -12.57 1.65
CA LYS A 339 32.00 -14.03 1.68
C LYS A 339 31.07 -14.73 2.68
N ASP A 340 30.55 -13.98 3.64
CA ASP A 340 29.61 -14.53 4.62
C ASP A 340 28.19 -14.60 4.04
N PRO A 341 27.60 -15.81 3.92
CA PRO A 341 26.26 -15.99 3.36
C PRO A 341 25.16 -15.27 4.14
N LEU A 342 25.30 -15.16 5.45
CA LEU A 342 24.35 -14.39 6.28
C LEU A 342 24.42 -12.88 5.96
N ALA A 343 25.65 -12.38 5.74
CA ALA A 343 25.83 -11.00 5.31
C ALA A 343 25.31 -10.75 3.89
N TYR A 344 25.48 -11.68 2.91
CA TYR A 344 24.87 -11.55 1.58
C TYR A 344 23.36 -11.44 1.68
N MET A 345 22.77 -12.39 2.41
CA MET A 345 21.33 -12.44 2.56
C MET A 345 20.80 -11.14 3.17
N LYS A 346 21.45 -10.60 4.20
CA LYS A 346 21.10 -9.31 4.81
C LYS A 346 21.23 -8.13 3.83
N LYS A 347 22.28 -8.11 2.99
CA LYS A 347 22.46 -7.08 1.97
C LYS A 347 21.34 -7.14 0.93
N ILE A 348 20.97 -8.34 0.46
CA ILE A 348 19.85 -8.52 -0.49
C ILE A 348 18.53 -8.13 0.16
N LEU A 349 18.28 -8.53 1.41
CA LEU A 349 17.10 -8.20 2.19
C LEU A 349 16.90 -6.68 2.28
N LEU A 350 17.92 -5.97 2.74
CA LEU A 350 17.89 -4.51 2.90
C LEU A 350 17.76 -3.81 1.55
N TRP A 351 18.47 -4.31 0.52
CA TRP A 351 18.35 -3.73 -0.81
C TRP A 351 16.90 -3.83 -1.34
N VAL A 352 16.25 -5.01 -1.23
CA VAL A 352 14.86 -5.19 -1.66
C VAL A 352 13.93 -4.28 -0.85
N TYR A 353 14.08 -4.28 0.47
CA TYR A 353 13.31 -3.43 1.36
C TYR A 353 13.42 -1.94 1.01
N ASP A 354 14.62 -1.46 0.72
CA ASP A 354 14.91 -0.05 0.47
C ASP A 354 14.51 0.40 -0.95
N ASN A 355 14.55 -0.49 -1.94
CA ASN A 355 14.39 -0.12 -3.34
C ASN A 355 13.02 -0.44 -3.94
N ILE A 356 12.16 -1.18 -3.25
CA ILE A 356 10.83 -1.53 -3.72
C ILE A 356 9.79 -0.72 -2.95
N GLY A 357 8.93 -0.04 -3.67
CA GLY A 357 7.79 0.68 -3.09
C GLY A 357 6.62 -0.27 -2.87
N ALA A 358 5.97 -0.21 -1.69
CA ALA A 358 4.77 -0.97 -1.43
C ALA A 358 3.60 -0.37 -2.23
N GLU A 359 3.05 -1.17 -3.15
CA GLU A 359 1.91 -0.80 -3.98
C GLU A 359 1.08 -2.04 -4.29
N TYR A 360 -0.25 -1.89 -4.28
CA TYR A 360 -1.12 -2.97 -4.71
C TYR A 360 -0.97 -3.21 -6.22
N ILE A 361 -0.65 -4.45 -6.59
CA ILE A 361 -0.60 -4.91 -7.98
C ILE A 361 -1.60 -6.06 -8.12
N ALA A 362 -2.49 -5.99 -9.11
CA ALA A 362 -3.55 -7.00 -9.30
C ALA A 362 -3.01 -8.33 -9.84
N GLU A 363 -1.94 -8.27 -10.62
CA GLU A 363 -1.22 -9.42 -11.19
C GLU A 363 0.00 -9.76 -10.34
N THR A 364 0.40 -11.03 -10.31
CA THR A 364 1.68 -11.42 -9.73
C THR A 364 2.80 -11.13 -10.73
N LEU A 365 3.82 -10.40 -10.29
CA LEU A 365 4.97 -10.03 -11.12
C LEU A 365 6.14 -11.00 -10.92
N SER A 366 6.87 -11.27 -12.00
CA SER A 366 8.16 -11.96 -11.92
C SER A 366 9.25 -11.08 -11.31
N GLY A 367 10.32 -11.68 -10.75
CA GLY A 367 11.44 -10.94 -10.16
C GLY A 367 12.01 -9.84 -11.06
N PRO A 368 12.31 -10.08 -12.36
CA PRO A 368 12.73 -9.04 -13.29
C PRO A 368 11.72 -7.91 -13.50
N GLU A 369 10.42 -8.23 -13.51
CA GLU A 369 9.37 -7.20 -13.61
C GLU A 369 9.27 -6.35 -12.36
N VAL A 370 9.38 -6.95 -11.17
CA VAL A 370 9.44 -6.21 -9.91
C VAL A 370 10.67 -5.30 -9.88
N LEU A 371 11.83 -5.81 -10.33
CA LEU A 371 13.06 -5.03 -10.43
C LEU A 371 12.88 -3.79 -11.33
N ARG A 372 12.19 -3.95 -12.46
CA ARG A 372 11.91 -2.85 -13.40
C ARG A 372 10.88 -1.87 -12.86
N ARG A 373 9.77 -2.37 -12.29
CA ARG A 373 8.65 -1.53 -11.84
C ARG A 373 8.89 -0.89 -10.47
N LYS A 374 9.84 -1.43 -9.68
CA LYS A 374 10.20 -0.95 -8.33
C LYS A 374 9.02 -0.84 -7.37
N LYS A 375 8.04 -1.73 -7.50
CA LYS A 375 6.82 -1.71 -6.68
C LYS A 375 6.18 -3.09 -6.57
N GLY A 376 5.44 -3.31 -5.49
CA GLY A 376 4.74 -4.55 -5.22
C GLY A 376 4.22 -4.63 -3.79
N LYS A 377 3.68 -5.78 -3.43
CA LYS A 377 3.30 -6.18 -2.07
C LYS A 377 4.11 -7.40 -1.64
N CYS A 378 3.73 -8.07 -0.55
CA CYS A 378 4.50 -9.18 0.02
C CYS A 378 4.90 -10.25 -1.02
N VAL A 379 4.02 -10.54 -1.99
CA VAL A 379 4.30 -11.50 -3.06
C VAL A 379 5.46 -11.02 -3.94
N GLU A 380 5.42 -9.79 -4.41
CA GLU A 380 6.44 -9.19 -5.27
C GLU A 380 7.78 -9.00 -4.54
N TYR A 381 7.74 -8.56 -3.28
CA TYR A 381 8.96 -8.49 -2.44
C TYR A 381 9.61 -9.86 -2.29
N SER A 382 8.82 -10.90 -1.98
CA SER A 382 9.30 -12.27 -1.86
C SER A 382 9.83 -12.83 -3.17
N THR A 383 9.15 -12.53 -4.29
CA THR A 383 9.55 -12.98 -5.63
C THR A 383 10.89 -12.39 -6.05
N LEU A 384 11.09 -11.09 -5.86
CA LEU A 384 12.37 -10.44 -6.18
C LEU A 384 13.46 -10.88 -5.23
N PHE A 385 13.19 -10.95 -3.92
CA PHE A 385 14.17 -11.43 -2.94
C PHE A 385 14.63 -12.86 -3.28
N ALA A 386 13.69 -13.79 -3.53
CA ALA A 386 14.02 -15.15 -3.89
C ALA A 386 14.82 -15.24 -5.21
N SER A 387 14.50 -14.42 -6.21
CA SER A 387 15.26 -14.36 -7.46
C SER A 387 16.71 -13.93 -7.22
N LEU A 388 16.94 -12.89 -6.42
CA LEU A 388 18.26 -12.38 -6.08
C LEU A 388 19.05 -13.36 -5.20
N ALA A 389 18.42 -13.94 -4.18
CA ALA A 389 19.04 -14.89 -3.27
C ALA A 389 19.46 -16.17 -3.99
N ARG A 390 18.59 -16.75 -4.84
CA ARG A 390 18.92 -17.91 -5.67
C ARG A 390 20.04 -17.59 -6.68
N ALA A 391 20.02 -16.41 -7.29
CA ALA A 391 21.09 -15.96 -8.19
C ALA A 391 22.44 -15.80 -7.47
N ALA A 392 22.42 -15.55 -6.17
CA ALA A 392 23.59 -15.52 -5.28
C ALA A 392 24.01 -16.90 -4.78
N GLY A 393 23.32 -17.97 -5.18
CA GLY A 393 23.58 -19.35 -4.75
C GLY A 393 23.01 -19.72 -3.38
N ILE A 394 22.09 -18.93 -2.84
CA ILE A 394 21.41 -19.20 -1.57
C ILE A 394 20.09 -19.95 -1.85
N PRO A 395 19.96 -21.23 -1.45
CA PRO A 395 18.71 -21.95 -1.58
C PRO A 395 17.59 -21.21 -0.87
N THR A 396 16.51 -20.92 -1.60
CA THR A 396 15.41 -20.07 -1.12
C THR A 396 14.08 -20.67 -1.49
N ARG A 397 13.15 -20.73 -0.53
CA ARG A 397 11.75 -21.13 -0.74
C ARG A 397 10.79 -20.02 -0.32
N ILE A 398 9.58 -20.09 -0.84
CA ILE A 398 8.49 -19.19 -0.48
C ILE A 398 7.73 -19.81 0.68
N ALA A 399 7.42 -19.03 1.69
CA ALA A 399 6.53 -19.40 2.78
C ALA A 399 5.27 -18.53 2.74
N PHE A 400 4.14 -19.10 3.14
CA PHE A 400 2.87 -18.41 3.31
C PHE A 400 2.26 -18.78 4.66
N GLY A 401 1.57 -17.83 5.26
CA GLY A 401 0.85 -17.97 6.51
C GLY A 401 0.25 -16.65 6.95
N GLU A 402 0.17 -16.44 8.24
CA GLU A 402 -0.32 -15.22 8.84
C GLU A 402 0.80 -14.44 9.50
N ALA A 403 0.76 -13.13 9.36
CA ALA A 403 1.65 -12.25 10.10
C ALA A 403 0.85 -11.24 10.92
N LEU A 404 1.35 -10.91 12.11
CA LEU A 404 0.66 -10.01 13.03
C LEU A 404 0.80 -8.56 12.57
N ASN A 405 -0.34 -7.92 12.37
CA ASN A 405 -0.46 -6.51 12.06
C ASN A 405 -1.33 -5.82 13.10
N GLY A 406 -0.71 -5.09 13.99
CA GLY A 406 -1.41 -4.42 15.08
C GLY A 406 -2.24 -5.42 15.89
N LYS A 407 -3.57 -5.41 15.70
CA LYS A 407 -4.51 -6.31 16.38
C LYS A 407 -5.02 -7.45 15.49
N ASN A 408 -4.48 -7.63 14.30
CA ASN A 408 -4.98 -8.60 13.35
C ASN A 408 -3.84 -9.51 12.84
N TRP A 409 -4.16 -10.76 12.62
CA TRP A 409 -3.41 -11.65 11.77
C TRP A 409 -3.82 -11.41 10.33
N VAL A 410 -2.86 -11.33 9.42
CA VAL A 410 -3.08 -10.99 8.01
C VAL A 410 -2.32 -11.96 7.14
N GLY A 411 -3.00 -12.54 6.15
CA GLY A 411 -2.39 -13.45 5.18
C GLY A 411 -1.16 -12.84 4.51
N HIS A 412 -0.01 -13.45 4.67
CA HIS A 412 1.28 -12.89 4.29
C HIS A 412 2.19 -13.92 3.62
N MET A 413 3.09 -13.41 2.77
CA MET A 413 4.09 -14.20 2.07
C MET A 413 5.49 -13.65 2.38
N TRP A 414 6.40 -14.57 2.68
CA TRP A 414 7.82 -14.27 2.93
C TRP A 414 8.72 -15.34 2.34
N CYS A 415 10.00 -15.29 2.61
CA CYS A 415 10.96 -16.31 2.16
C CYS A 415 11.58 -17.06 3.34
N GLU A 416 12.02 -18.26 3.09
CA GLU A 416 12.96 -18.96 3.94
C GLU A 416 14.22 -19.28 3.13
N VAL A 417 15.39 -18.99 3.71
CA VAL A 417 16.70 -19.20 3.10
C VAL A 417 17.46 -20.28 3.86
N TRP A 418 18.23 -21.11 3.13
CA TRP A 418 19.05 -22.12 3.75
C TRP A 418 20.47 -21.60 4.04
N LEU A 419 20.81 -21.51 5.31
CA LEU A 419 22.15 -21.13 5.79
C LEU A 419 22.71 -22.17 6.79
N GLY A 420 22.50 -23.49 6.50
CA GLY A 420 22.73 -24.58 7.44
C GLY A 420 21.43 -25.04 8.11
N GLU A 421 20.48 -24.16 8.22
CA GLU A 421 19.07 -24.37 8.56
C GLU A 421 18.19 -23.42 7.76
N TRP A 422 16.87 -23.64 7.73
CA TRP A 422 15.92 -22.73 7.09
C TRP A 422 15.64 -21.52 7.98
N ILE A 423 16.00 -20.34 7.53
CA ILE A 423 15.82 -19.07 8.25
C ILE A 423 14.74 -18.25 7.57
N ALA A 424 13.74 -17.84 8.32
CA ALA A 424 12.64 -17.04 7.80
C ALA A 424 13.04 -15.56 7.65
N VAL A 425 12.73 -14.99 6.48
CA VAL A 425 13.14 -13.64 6.05
C VAL A 425 11.96 -12.91 5.41
N ASP A 426 11.55 -11.79 5.96
CA ASP A 426 10.52 -10.95 5.38
C ASP A 426 11.11 -9.73 4.68
N ALA A 427 11.16 -9.78 3.36
CA ALA A 427 11.69 -8.69 2.54
C ALA A 427 10.74 -7.48 2.47
N ALA A 428 9.44 -7.66 2.72
CA ALA A 428 8.50 -6.55 2.77
C ALA A 428 8.61 -5.74 4.07
N ALA A 429 9.05 -6.38 5.16
CA ALA A 429 9.31 -5.74 6.44
C ALA A 429 10.80 -5.38 6.65
N GLY A 430 11.72 -5.98 5.87
CA GLY A 430 13.17 -5.80 5.99
C GLY A 430 13.76 -6.47 7.23
N ILE A 431 13.19 -7.59 7.68
CA ILE A 431 13.55 -8.26 8.93
C ILE A 431 13.87 -9.75 8.75
N LEU A 432 14.65 -10.29 9.66
CA LEU A 432 14.65 -11.71 9.99
C LEU A 432 13.46 -11.97 10.91
N ILE A 433 12.69 -13.02 10.65
CA ILE A 433 11.56 -13.38 11.49
C ILE A 433 12.08 -14.23 12.65
N ASP A 434 12.07 -13.66 13.84
CA ASP A 434 12.67 -14.25 15.05
C ASP A 434 11.68 -14.52 16.19
N GLY A 435 10.37 -14.60 15.90
CA GLY A 435 9.40 -14.80 16.97
C GLY A 435 7.98 -15.06 16.45
N PRO A 436 6.98 -14.91 17.32
CA PRO A 436 5.59 -15.24 17.00
C PRO A 436 4.86 -14.17 16.19
N SER A 437 5.57 -13.21 15.59
CA SER A 437 4.98 -12.23 14.66
C SER A 437 4.47 -12.84 13.36
N HIS A 438 4.94 -14.05 13.01
CA HIS A 438 4.55 -14.79 11.82
C HIS A 438 4.25 -16.25 12.15
N ILE A 439 3.14 -16.76 11.62
CA ILE A 439 2.72 -18.16 11.74
C ILE A 439 2.77 -18.77 10.34
N LYS A 440 3.66 -19.73 10.12
CA LYS A 440 3.78 -20.43 8.84
C LYS A 440 2.71 -21.50 8.68
N PHE A 441 2.09 -21.56 7.52
CA PHE A 441 1.14 -22.62 7.13
C PHE A 441 1.73 -23.57 6.10
N ILE A 442 2.48 -23.05 5.13
CA ILE A 442 3.03 -23.83 4.05
C ILE A 442 4.31 -23.19 3.51
N ASP A 443 5.17 -24.02 2.92
CA ASP A 443 6.30 -23.57 2.09
C ASP A 443 6.29 -24.29 0.74
N SER A 444 6.92 -23.66 -0.25
CA SER A 444 7.04 -24.18 -1.62
C SER A 444 8.26 -23.58 -2.34
N THR A 445 8.78 -24.29 -3.32
CA THR A 445 9.79 -23.76 -4.25
C THR A 445 9.22 -22.69 -5.19
N THR A 446 7.91 -22.56 -5.29
CA THR A 446 7.22 -21.64 -6.20
C THR A 446 6.17 -20.81 -5.48
N VAL A 447 5.86 -19.62 -6.01
CA VAL A 447 4.79 -18.77 -5.51
C VAL A 447 3.43 -19.50 -5.60
N MET A 448 3.13 -20.12 -6.74
CA MET A 448 1.85 -20.80 -6.95
C MET A 448 1.63 -22.00 -6.03
N GLY A 449 2.71 -22.64 -5.60
CA GLY A 449 2.64 -23.76 -4.65
C GLY A 449 2.01 -23.37 -3.31
N THR A 450 2.21 -22.12 -2.86
CA THR A 450 1.65 -21.61 -1.61
C THR A 450 0.22 -21.09 -1.75
N GLN A 451 -0.21 -20.70 -2.95
CA GLN A 451 -1.55 -20.09 -3.18
C GLN A 451 -2.69 -21.08 -2.97
N LYS A 452 -2.45 -22.38 -3.13
CA LYS A 452 -3.51 -23.42 -3.01
C LYS A 452 -4.20 -23.44 -1.65
N ILE A 453 -3.46 -23.21 -0.57
CA ILE A 453 -4.01 -23.17 0.80
C ILE A 453 -4.68 -21.83 1.07
N ARG A 454 -4.09 -20.72 0.63
CA ARG A 454 -4.57 -19.37 0.90
C ARG A 454 -6.06 -19.19 0.60
N TRP A 455 -6.50 -19.61 -0.58
CA TRP A 455 -7.90 -19.42 -1.00
C TRP A 455 -8.90 -20.25 -0.22
N LYS A 456 -8.46 -21.38 0.32
CA LYS A 456 -9.31 -22.27 1.11
C LYS A 456 -9.47 -21.79 2.57
N LEU A 457 -8.57 -20.94 3.05
CA LEU A 457 -8.59 -20.42 4.42
C LEU A 457 -9.40 -19.12 4.55
N VAL A 458 -9.74 -18.46 3.44
CA VAL A 458 -10.58 -17.24 3.48
C VAL A 458 -11.92 -17.56 4.15
N ASP A 459 -12.30 -16.77 5.16
CA ASP A 459 -13.50 -16.96 6.00
C ASP A 459 -13.57 -18.31 6.76
N ASN A 460 -12.46 -19.04 6.84
CA ASN A 460 -12.38 -20.39 7.36
C ASN A 460 -11.19 -20.59 8.31
N LEU A 461 -10.75 -19.52 8.97
CA LEU A 461 -9.60 -19.52 9.86
C LEU A 461 -9.93 -18.78 11.15
N ASP A 462 -9.63 -19.39 12.31
CA ASP A 462 -9.60 -18.73 13.61
C ASP A 462 -8.25 -18.96 14.27
N ILE A 463 -7.72 -17.92 14.93
CA ILE A 463 -6.41 -17.94 15.58
C ILE A 463 -6.54 -17.35 16.98
N GLU A 464 -6.16 -18.14 17.97
CA GLU A 464 -6.19 -17.76 19.38
C GLU A 464 -4.83 -17.94 20.03
N ILE A 465 -4.38 -16.92 20.76
CA ILE A 465 -3.17 -16.99 21.58
C ILE A 465 -3.51 -17.62 22.91
N LEU A 466 -3.00 -18.82 23.16
CA LEU A 466 -3.25 -19.56 24.40
C LEU A 466 -2.35 -19.06 25.54
N THR A 467 -1.06 -18.95 25.28
CA THR A 467 -0.07 -18.47 26.25
C THR A 467 1.08 -17.75 25.56
N PHE A 468 1.78 -16.90 26.28
CA PHE A 468 3.06 -16.32 25.82
C PHE A 468 3.98 -15.99 27.00
N GLN A 469 5.28 -15.91 26.69
CA GLN A 469 6.36 -15.55 27.61
C GLN A 469 7.26 -14.50 26.92
N LYS A 470 7.71 -13.52 27.71
CA LYS A 470 8.70 -12.52 27.26
C LYS A 470 10.11 -13.06 27.32
#